data_7fe03bd5fb3f0fecfe5551bf410f15d4
#
_entry.id   7fe03bd5fb3f0fecfe5551bf410f15d4
#
_cell.length_a   1.000
_cell.length_b   1.000
_cell.length_c   1.000
_cell.angle_alpha   90.00
_cell.angle_beta   90.00
_cell.angle_gamma   90.00
#
_symmetry.space_group_name_H-M   'P 1'
#
loop_
_entity.id
_entity.type
_entity.pdbx_description
1 polymer ?
#
loop_
_entity_poly.entity_id
_entity_poly.type
_entity_poly.pdbx_seq_one_letter_code
_entity_poly.pdbx_strand_id
1 'polypeptide(L)'
;MSYPENVGIKAMEIYVPAQCLDQSLFEIHQGVSAGKYTIGLGLESMNYCTDREDVCSLALNAVSSLLSTYNIDPNSIGRLEVGTESPFDKAKSVKSVLTQLFEPAGNTSLEGIDTVNACYGGTNALFNAVNWVESRSWDGRDAIVVASDIAIYKETASRPTGGAGCVAMLIGPNAPLSLAPNVRGTYMTHAYDFYKPDFSVEYPIVNGHESIRCYISALDGCYKNLQERLQQKHDKSNTSTNGVKPDYETGRVMDLFDYMAFHTPNCKLVSKSYGRLLYNDCLMSTDEAAWQGIPEELLNLQHQESLTNKILEKTVVSLTKEAFQTRVEPSILAPSKCGNMYTASLYCSLLSLLSNIDAKDARGKLIGMFSYGSGIASTLFGIKVTGDISEIVQKVDLMNRLARRYIATPEEYEEACSLRSKAYGRKNYTPTGSVERMAPGTYYLESIDESYCRTYARK
;
A
#
# COMPACT_ATOMS: atom_id res chain seq x y z
N MET A 1 -5.26 30.92 14.54
CA MET A 1 -6.10 29.76 14.19
C MET A 1 -5.66 28.62 15.09
N SER A 2 -6.59 27.82 15.64
CA SER A 2 -6.24 26.60 16.35
C SER A 2 -5.56 25.63 15.36
N TYR A 3 -4.58 24.88 15.83
CA TYR A 3 -3.94 23.83 15.04
C TYR A 3 -4.97 22.77 14.65
N PRO A 4 -4.97 22.25 13.41
CA PRO A 4 -5.92 21.21 13.03
C PRO A 4 -5.70 19.94 13.85
N GLU A 5 -6.79 19.35 14.37
CA GLU A 5 -6.74 18.15 15.20
C GLU A 5 -7.12 16.90 14.38
N ASN A 6 -6.61 15.74 14.80
CA ASN A 6 -6.90 14.44 14.18
C ASN A 6 -6.73 14.46 12.65
N VAL A 7 -5.59 14.99 12.18
CA VAL A 7 -5.30 15.02 10.75
C VAL A 7 -5.02 13.60 10.25
N GLY A 8 -5.72 13.21 9.20
CA GLY A 8 -5.61 11.85 8.65
C GLY A 8 -6.60 11.58 7.54
N ILE A 9 -7.00 10.32 7.40
CA ILE A 9 -7.85 9.83 6.32
C ILE A 9 -9.32 9.98 6.72
N LYS A 10 -10.05 10.81 5.99
CA LYS A 10 -11.50 11.08 6.18
C LYS A 10 -12.37 10.11 5.39
N ALA A 11 -11.93 9.73 4.19
CA ALA A 11 -12.64 8.84 3.29
C ALA A 11 -11.63 8.06 2.44
N MET A 12 -12.03 6.91 1.95
CA MET A 12 -11.22 6.05 1.08
C MET A 12 -12.07 5.48 -0.05
N GLU A 13 -11.44 5.28 -1.19
CA GLU A 13 -12.02 4.59 -2.33
C GLU A 13 -10.94 3.73 -3.01
N ILE A 14 -11.35 2.64 -3.64
CA ILE A 14 -10.45 1.75 -4.37
C ILE A 14 -11.01 1.46 -5.76
N TYR A 15 -10.14 1.50 -6.75
CA TYR A 15 -10.40 0.93 -8.05
C TYR A 15 -9.56 -0.34 -8.24
N VAL A 16 -10.21 -1.41 -8.64
CA VAL A 16 -9.57 -2.65 -9.07
C VAL A 16 -10.07 -3.01 -10.47
N PRO A 17 -9.23 -3.56 -11.35
CA PRO A 17 -9.65 -4.07 -12.64
C PRO A 17 -10.84 -5.05 -12.54
N ALA A 18 -11.70 -5.05 -13.54
CA ALA A 18 -12.89 -5.89 -13.60
C ALA A 18 -12.59 -7.41 -13.69
N GLN A 19 -11.33 -7.77 -13.82
CA GLN A 19 -10.85 -9.13 -14.07
C GLN A 19 -9.66 -9.50 -13.19
N CYS A 20 -9.57 -10.78 -12.89
CA CYS A 20 -8.44 -11.35 -12.15
C CYS A 20 -8.08 -12.74 -12.68
N LEU A 21 -6.86 -13.17 -12.41
CA LEU A 21 -6.38 -14.51 -12.70
C LEU A 21 -6.31 -15.30 -11.38
N ASP A 22 -6.94 -16.48 -11.36
CA ASP A 22 -6.84 -17.41 -10.24
C ASP A 22 -5.46 -18.05 -10.18
N GLN A 23 -4.83 -18.09 -9.00
CA GLN A 23 -3.47 -18.56 -8.84
C GLN A 23 -3.36 -20.08 -8.99
N SER A 24 -4.39 -20.86 -8.67
CA SER A 24 -4.37 -22.31 -8.87
C SER A 24 -4.43 -22.68 -10.35
N LEU A 25 -5.20 -21.94 -11.15
CA LEU A 25 -5.20 -22.08 -12.61
C LEU A 25 -3.85 -21.67 -13.19
N PHE A 26 -3.24 -20.62 -12.63
CA PHE A 26 -1.93 -20.16 -13.09
C PHE A 26 -0.81 -21.14 -12.72
N GLU A 27 -0.87 -21.81 -11.56
CA GLU A 27 0.06 -22.91 -11.20
C GLU A 27 0.05 -24.03 -12.27
N ILE A 28 -1.15 -24.45 -12.68
CA ILE A 28 -1.34 -25.47 -13.71
C ILE A 28 -0.74 -25.02 -15.05
N HIS A 29 -1.10 -23.81 -15.48
CA HIS A 29 -0.64 -23.21 -16.75
C HIS A 29 0.89 -23.09 -16.82
N GLN A 30 1.52 -22.70 -15.69
CA GLN A 30 2.98 -22.55 -15.59
C GLN A 30 3.71 -23.88 -15.37
N GLY A 31 3.00 -25.01 -15.22
CA GLY A 31 3.58 -26.32 -14.98
C GLY A 31 4.35 -26.42 -13.66
N VAL A 32 3.95 -25.67 -12.64
CA VAL A 32 4.58 -25.71 -11.32
C VAL A 32 3.80 -26.61 -10.36
N SER A 33 4.42 -26.96 -9.23
CA SER A 33 3.74 -27.78 -8.21
C SER A 33 2.54 -27.06 -7.62
N ALA A 34 1.44 -27.79 -7.41
CA ALA A 34 0.26 -27.28 -6.71
C ALA A 34 0.63 -26.69 -5.33
N GLY A 35 0.08 -25.54 -4.99
CA GLY A 35 0.40 -24.85 -3.75
C GLY A 35 1.63 -23.93 -3.82
N LYS A 36 2.35 -23.88 -4.94
CA LYS A 36 3.55 -23.02 -5.05
C LYS A 36 3.19 -21.53 -4.90
N TYR A 37 2.08 -21.09 -5.48
CA TYR A 37 1.61 -19.70 -5.41
C TYR A 37 0.54 -19.53 -4.32
N THR A 38 -0.43 -20.43 -4.30
CA THR A 38 -1.55 -20.36 -3.36
C THR A 38 -1.09 -20.54 -1.89
N ILE A 39 -0.24 -21.50 -1.58
CA ILE A 39 0.30 -21.77 -0.23
C ILE A 39 1.65 -21.07 -0.03
N GLY A 40 2.55 -21.18 -1.01
CA GLY A 40 3.93 -20.68 -0.90
C GLY A 40 4.03 -19.15 -0.85
N LEU A 41 3.14 -18.45 -1.54
CA LEU A 41 3.03 -16.97 -1.53
C LEU A 41 1.81 -16.49 -0.75
N GLY A 42 0.82 -17.35 -0.49
CA GLY A 42 -0.43 -16.99 0.16
C GLY A 42 -1.34 -16.14 -0.73
N LEU A 43 -1.36 -16.40 -2.05
CA LEU A 43 -2.12 -15.66 -3.04
C LEU A 43 -3.26 -16.53 -3.61
N GLU A 44 -4.49 -15.98 -3.65
CA GLU A 44 -5.65 -16.65 -4.23
C GLU A 44 -5.82 -16.25 -5.71
N SER A 45 -5.68 -14.96 -6.00
CA SER A 45 -5.76 -14.42 -7.35
C SER A 45 -4.93 -13.15 -7.50
N MET A 46 -4.81 -12.63 -8.71
CA MET A 46 -4.19 -11.33 -8.98
C MET A 46 -5.02 -10.53 -9.98
N ASN A 47 -5.15 -9.22 -9.74
CA ASN A 47 -5.71 -8.29 -10.72
C ASN A 47 -4.76 -8.11 -11.90
N TYR A 48 -5.30 -7.85 -13.08
CA TYR A 48 -4.49 -7.45 -14.22
C TYR A 48 -5.25 -6.50 -15.14
N CYS A 49 -4.50 -5.69 -15.88
CA CYS A 49 -5.01 -4.73 -16.85
C CYS A 49 -4.75 -5.20 -18.28
N THR A 50 -5.63 -4.83 -19.21
CA THR A 50 -5.35 -4.89 -20.65
C THR A 50 -4.67 -3.59 -21.09
N ASP A 51 -4.54 -3.36 -22.41
CA ASP A 51 -4.09 -2.09 -22.99
C ASP A 51 -5.11 -0.93 -22.84
N ARG A 52 -6.33 -1.23 -22.35
CA ARG A 52 -7.38 -0.24 -22.05
C ARG A 52 -7.19 0.48 -20.71
N GLU A 53 -6.30 -0.04 -19.86
CA GLU A 53 -6.08 0.51 -18.52
C GLU A 53 -4.60 0.84 -18.32
N ASP A 54 -4.35 2.04 -17.85
CA ASP A 54 -3.05 2.52 -17.45
C ASP A 54 -3.13 3.21 -16.07
N VAL A 55 -1.99 3.66 -15.55
CA VAL A 55 -1.93 4.30 -14.23
C VAL A 55 -2.86 5.51 -14.11
N CYS A 56 -3.07 6.27 -15.19
CA CYS A 56 -3.96 7.42 -15.19
C CYS A 56 -5.44 7.01 -15.20
N SER A 57 -5.81 6.00 -16.00
CA SER A 57 -7.20 5.52 -16.00
C SER A 57 -7.59 4.91 -14.65
N LEU A 58 -6.68 4.14 -14.00
CA LEU A 58 -6.90 3.64 -12.64
C LEU A 58 -7.12 4.79 -11.65
N ALA A 59 -6.26 5.82 -11.71
CA ALA A 59 -6.34 6.99 -10.85
C ALA A 59 -7.62 7.82 -11.11
N LEU A 60 -7.99 8.05 -12.38
CA LEU A 60 -9.24 8.72 -12.74
C LEU A 60 -10.46 8.00 -12.16
N ASN A 61 -10.49 6.67 -12.24
CA ASN A 61 -11.57 5.88 -11.68
C ASN A 61 -11.66 6.02 -10.16
N ALA A 62 -10.55 5.86 -9.44
CA ALA A 62 -10.56 5.93 -7.99
C ALA A 62 -10.92 7.33 -7.47
N VAL A 63 -10.37 8.41 -8.08
CA VAL A 63 -10.65 9.78 -7.67
C VAL A 63 -12.08 10.18 -8.04
N SER A 64 -12.55 9.90 -9.26
CA SER A 64 -13.92 10.17 -9.67
C SER A 64 -14.94 9.45 -8.77
N SER A 65 -14.65 8.19 -8.41
CA SER A 65 -15.48 7.42 -7.49
C SER A 65 -15.45 8.02 -6.08
N LEU A 66 -14.29 8.42 -5.56
CA LEU A 66 -14.17 9.08 -4.26
C LEU A 66 -15.03 10.35 -4.21
N LEU A 67 -14.91 11.23 -5.21
CA LEU A 67 -15.66 12.48 -5.29
C LEU A 67 -17.19 12.21 -5.30
N SER A 68 -17.64 11.28 -6.14
CA SER A 68 -19.08 10.99 -6.31
C SER A 68 -19.66 10.22 -5.12
N THR A 69 -18.97 9.20 -4.61
CA THR A 69 -19.46 8.33 -3.52
C THR A 69 -19.63 9.09 -2.21
N TYR A 70 -18.75 10.05 -1.94
CA TYR A 70 -18.80 10.86 -0.72
C TYR A 70 -19.39 12.26 -0.92
N ASN A 71 -19.90 12.55 -2.13
CA ASN A 71 -20.46 13.88 -2.48
C ASN A 71 -19.47 15.02 -2.17
N ILE A 72 -18.20 14.84 -2.51
CA ILE A 72 -17.15 15.83 -2.27
C ILE A 72 -17.24 16.92 -3.35
N ASP A 73 -17.38 18.18 -2.93
CA ASP A 73 -17.25 19.30 -3.84
C ASP A 73 -15.79 19.40 -4.33
N PRO A 74 -15.53 19.31 -5.64
CA PRO A 74 -14.19 19.48 -6.18
C PRO A 74 -13.49 20.78 -5.74
N ASN A 75 -14.25 21.85 -5.45
CA ASN A 75 -13.72 23.13 -4.96
C ASN A 75 -13.23 23.07 -3.51
N SER A 76 -13.67 22.07 -2.73
CA SER A 76 -13.18 21.86 -1.36
C SER A 76 -11.79 21.19 -1.30
N ILE A 77 -11.20 20.86 -2.44
CA ILE A 77 -9.88 20.23 -2.52
C ILE A 77 -8.82 21.26 -2.89
N GLY A 78 -7.81 21.41 -2.03
CA GLY A 78 -6.68 22.31 -2.22
C GLY A 78 -5.38 21.62 -2.64
N ARG A 79 -5.28 20.30 -2.40
CA ARG A 79 -4.05 19.56 -2.71
C ARG A 79 -4.32 18.18 -3.27
N LEU A 80 -3.50 17.76 -4.25
CA LEU A 80 -3.57 16.47 -4.89
C LEU A 80 -2.15 15.86 -4.93
N GLU A 81 -1.94 14.79 -4.17
CA GLU A 81 -0.68 14.05 -4.10
C GLU A 81 -0.83 12.69 -4.77
N VAL A 82 0.09 12.32 -5.64
CA VAL A 82 0.08 11.01 -6.30
C VAL A 82 1.37 10.25 -5.98
N GLY A 83 1.23 9.03 -5.46
CA GLY A 83 2.32 8.06 -5.34
C GLY A 83 2.20 7.00 -6.42
N THR A 84 3.22 6.85 -7.25
CA THR A 84 3.26 5.82 -8.30
C THR A 84 4.68 5.49 -8.70
N GLU A 85 4.91 4.26 -9.11
CA GLU A 85 6.16 3.82 -9.77
C GLU A 85 5.92 3.37 -11.22
N SER A 86 4.74 3.67 -11.77
CA SER A 86 4.34 3.31 -13.13
C SER A 86 4.08 4.53 -14.05
N PRO A 87 4.81 5.68 -13.90
CA PRO A 87 4.62 6.81 -14.80
C PRO A 87 5.14 6.47 -16.20
N PHE A 88 4.46 6.98 -17.21
CA PHE A 88 4.90 6.84 -18.63
C PHE A 88 5.39 8.16 -19.24
N ASP A 89 5.42 9.23 -18.49
CA ASP A 89 5.95 10.52 -18.87
C ASP A 89 6.93 11.02 -17.79
N LYS A 90 8.06 11.61 -18.24
CA LYS A 90 9.11 12.10 -17.33
C LYS A 90 8.86 13.51 -16.80
N ALA A 91 7.92 14.24 -17.41
CA ALA A 91 7.64 15.64 -17.12
C ALA A 91 6.16 15.87 -16.74
N LYS A 92 5.23 15.30 -17.53
CA LYS A 92 3.80 15.40 -17.24
C LYS A 92 3.40 14.40 -16.15
N SER A 93 3.00 14.91 -14.98
CA SER A 93 2.60 14.11 -13.85
C SER A 93 1.23 13.45 -14.05
N VAL A 94 0.98 12.32 -13.38
CA VAL A 94 -0.35 11.71 -13.26
C VAL A 94 -1.33 12.69 -12.63
N LYS A 95 -0.89 13.42 -11.60
CA LYS A 95 -1.66 14.51 -10.98
C LYS A 95 -2.22 15.50 -12.01
N SER A 96 -1.42 15.93 -12.99
CA SER A 96 -1.88 16.87 -14.01
C SER A 96 -2.92 16.27 -14.97
N VAL A 97 -2.98 14.95 -15.12
CA VAL A 97 -4.09 14.29 -15.82
C VAL A 97 -5.36 14.30 -14.98
N LEU A 98 -5.24 14.15 -13.67
CA LEU A 98 -6.38 14.15 -12.75
C LEU A 98 -7.06 15.51 -12.62
N THR A 99 -6.39 16.64 -12.95
CA THR A 99 -7.00 17.98 -12.88
C THR A 99 -8.26 18.10 -13.74
N GLN A 100 -8.41 17.29 -14.79
CA GLN A 100 -9.63 17.22 -15.61
C GLN A 100 -10.90 16.86 -14.81
N LEU A 101 -10.78 16.30 -13.62
CA LEU A 101 -11.91 16.03 -12.73
C LEU A 101 -12.34 17.26 -11.92
N PHE A 102 -11.49 18.28 -11.83
CA PHE A 102 -11.68 19.49 -11.02
C PHE A 102 -11.97 20.72 -11.87
N GLU A 103 -11.39 20.79 -13.07
CA GLU A 103 -11.57 21.90 -14.01
C GLU A 103 -13.04 22.24 -14.34
N PRO A 104 -13.95 21.25 -14.54
CA PRO A 104 -15.36 21.53 -14.80
C PRO A 104 -16.08 22.25 -13.66
N ALA A 105 -15.61 22.10 -12.42
CA ALA A 105 -16.12 22.84 -11.26
C ALA A 105 -15.42 24.20 -11.07
N GLY A 106 -14.47 24.56 -11.94
CA GLY A 106 -13.70 25.80 -11.86
C GLY A 106 -12.50 25.75 -10.91
N ASN A 107 -12.18 24.59 -10.32
CA ASN A 107 -11.02 24.47 -9.43
C ASN A 107 -9.73 24.27 -10.24
N THR A 108 -8.99 25.36 -10.45
CA THR A 108 -7.65 25.39 -11.08
C THR A 108 -6.55 25.77 -10.09
N SER A 109 -6.87 25.87 -8.79
CA SER A 109 -5.93 26.28 -7.72
C SER A 109 -5.44 25.12 -6.87
N LEU A 110 -5.36 23.91 -7.45
CA LEU A 110 -4.82 22.72 -6.81
C LEU A 110 -3.29 22.77 -6.72
N GLU A 111 -2.75 22.51 -5.55
CA GLU A 111 -1.33 22.23 -5.35
C GLU A 111 -1.06 20.71 -5.41
N GLY A 112 0.20 20.31 -5.41
CA GLY A 112 0.60 18.92 -5.21
C GLY A 112 1.72 18.44 -6.11
N ILE A 113 2.09 17.16 -5.96
CA ILE A 113 3.22 16.54 -6.64
C ILE A 113 2.95 15.04 -6.88
N ASP A 114 3.59 14.47 -7.92
CA ASP A 114 3.78 13.03 -8.01
C ASP A 114 5.06 12.64 -7.26
N THR A 115 4.99 11.64 -6.39
CA THR A 115 6.13 11.11 -5.64
C THR A 115 6.53 9.75 -6.16
N VAL A 116 7.84 9.56 -6.35
CA VAL A 116 8.44 8.31 -6.83
C VAL A 116 9.42 7.80 -5.79
N ASN A 117 9.19 6.62 -5.26
CA ASN A 117 10.14 5.77 -4.55
C ASN A 117 9.59 4.34 -4.46
N ALA A 118 9.51 3.67 -5.62
CA ALA A 118 8.92 2.36 -5.72
C ALA A 118 7.58 2.28 -4.94
N CYS A 119 7.28 1.17 -4.28
CA CYS A 119 6.02 0.98 -3.56
C CYS A 119 5.79 1.95 -2.37
N TYR A 120 6.82 2.69 -1.94
CA TYR A 120 6.72 3.67 -0.84
C TYR A 120 6.08 5.01 -1.26
N GLY A 121 5.96 5.28 -2.56
CA GLY A 121 5.45 6.56 -3.09
C GLY A 121 4.09 6.99 -2.51
N GLY A 122 3.15 6.05 -2.30
CA GLY A 122 1.85 6.35 -1.69
C GLY A 122 1.94 6.85 -0.25
N THR A 123 2.91 6.37 0.53
CA THR A 123 3.15 6.83 1.91
C THR A 123 3.84 8.20 1.93
N ASN A 124 4.76 8.46 1.01
CA ASN A 124 5.28 9.81 0.83
C ASN A 124 4.16 10.81 0.50
N ALA A 125 3.26 10.45 -0.42
CA ALA A 125 2.10 11.25 -0.78
C ALA A 125 1.19 11.52 0.43
N LEU A 126 0.92 10.49 1.25
CA LEU A 126 0.15 10.65 2.49
C LEU A 126 0.82 11.62 3.47
N PHE A 127 2.12 11.46 3.71
CA PHE A 127 2.84 12.34 4.64
C PHE A 127 2.93 13.78 4.12
N ASN A 128 3.09 13.98 2.80
CA ASN A 128 3.04 15.31 2.20
C ASN A 128 1.69 15.99 2.42
N ALA A 129 0.58 15.26 2.18
CA ALA A 129 -0.77 15.78 2.38
C ALA A 129 -1.03 16.15 3.85
N VAL A 130 -0.67 15.26 4.79
CA VAL A 130 -0.81 15.53 6.23
C VAL A 130 0.04 16.72 6.65
N ASN A 131 1.33 16.75 6.26
CA ASN A 131 2.22 17.86 6.56
C ASN A 131 1.71 19.20 6.01
N TRP A 132 1.06 19.19 4.82
CA TRP A 132 0.45 20.39 4.26
C TRP A 132 -0.74 20.86 5.09
N VAL A 133 -1.66 19.97 5.48
CA VAL A 133 -2.80 20.32 6.36
C VAL A 133 -2.31 20.85 7.70
N GLU A 134 -1.20 20.34 8.22
CA GLU A 134 -0.59 20.78 9.48
C GLU A 134 0.31 22.02 9.34
N SER A 135 0.53 22.51 8.12
CA SER A 135 1.43 23.62 7.86
C SER A 135 0.74 24.99 7.98
N ARG A 136 1.55 26.05 8.04
CA ARG A 136 1.05 27.44 7.95
C ARG A 136 0.52 27.83 6.56
N SER A 137 0.81 27.01 5.53
CA SER A 137 0.36 27.24 4.17
C SER A 137 -1.01 26.62 3.89
N TRP A 138 -1.59 25.91 4.86
CA TRP A 138 -2.91 25.31 4.71
C TRP A 138 -4.00 26.39 4.57
N ASP A 139 -4.80 26.26 3.54
CA ASP A 139 -5.88 27.18 3.20
C ASP A 139 -7.28 26.76 3.70
N GLY A 140 -7.35 25.66 4.48
CA GLY A 140 -8.61 25.14 5.05
C GLY A 140 -9.28 24.08 4.20
N ARG A 141 -8.81 23.80 2.98
CA ARG A 141 -9.34 22.75 2.11
C ARG A 141 -8.71 21.38 2.43
N ASP A 142 -9.40 20.31 2.02
CA ASP A 142 -8.88 18.95 2.14
C ASP A 142 -7.84 18.64 1.04
N ALA A 143 -7.08 17.56 1.24
CA ALA A 143 -6.19 17.01 0.23
C ALA A 143 -6.69 15.64 -0.25
N ILE A 144 -6.37 15.27 -1.49
CA ILE A 144 -6.56 13.90 -1.99
C ILE A 144 -5.18 13.27 -2.21
N VAL A 145 -5.01 12.06 -1.69
CA VAL A 145 -3.85 11.20 -1.92
C VAL A 145 -4.27 10.05 -2.82
N VAL A 146 -3.50 9.80 -3.85
CA VAL A 146 -3.73 8.73 -4.82
C VAL A 146 -2.51 7.82 -4.84
N ALA A 147 -2.72 6.52 -4.62
CA ALA A 147 -1.71 5.48 -4.80
C ALA A 147 -2.18 4.58 -5.95
N SER A 148 -1.49 4.59 -7.09
CA SER A 148 -1.95 3.94 -8.32
C SER A 148 -0.81 3.25 -9.02
N ASP A 149 -0.94 1.94 -9.30
CA ASP A 149 0.10 1.19 -9.99
C ASP A 149 -0.41 -0.07 -10.70
N ILE A 150 0.43 -0.54 -11.62
CA ILE A 150 0.29 -1.80 -12.33
C ILE A 150 1.60 -2.57 -12.16
N ALA A 151 1.54 -3.69 -11.44
CA ALA A 151 2.66 -4.57 -11.21
C ALA A 151 2.65 -5.71 -12.22
N ILE A 152 3.60 -5.70 -13.13
CA ILE A 152 3.78 -6.73 -14.17
C ILE A 152 5.24 -7.15 -14.23
N TYR A 153 5.48 -8.44 -14.43
CA TYR A 153 6.82 -9.02 -14.40
C TYR A 153 7.07 -9.90 -15.63
N LYS A 154 8.29 -9.84 -16.14
CA LYS A 154 8.74 -10.67 -17.25
C LYS A 154 9.17 -12.06 -16.76
N GLU A 155 9.90 -12.11 -15.65
CA GLU A 155 10.46 -13.34 -15.08
C GLU A 155 9.35 -14.23 -14.50
N THR A 156 9.31 -15.49 -14.93
CA THR A 156 8.30 -16.49 -14.54
C THR A 156 8.14 -16.60 -13.02
N ALA A 157 9.23 -16.52 -12.25
CA ALA A 157 9.19 -16.64 -10.80
C ALA A 157 8.46 -15.47 -10.09
N SER A 158 8.47 -14.26 -10.70
CA SER A 158 7.85 -13.05 -10.14
C SER A 158 6.42 -12.81 -10.67
N ARG A 159 6.05 -13.40 -11.80
CA ARG A 159 4.73 -13.18 -12.43
C ARG A 159 3.53 -13.42 -11.53
N PRO A 160 3.49 -14.47 -10.65
CA PRO A 160 2.36 -14.71 -9.77
C PRO A 160 2.15 -13.61 -8.72
N THR A 161 3.14 -12.75 -8.48
CA THR A 161 3.00 -11.60 -7.57
C THR A 161 2.54 -10.32 -8.28
N GLY A 162 2.20 -10.38 -9.58
CA GLY A 162 1.61 -9.27 -10.32
C GLY A 162 0.29 -8.79 -9.70
N GLY A 163 -0.14 -7.60 -10.10
CA GLY A 163 -1.39 -7.01 -9.63
C GLY A 163 -1.61 -5.62 -10.24
N ALA A 164 -2.77 -5.05 -10.00
CA ALA A 164 -3.07 -3.68 -10.42
C ALA A 164 -4.19 -3.10 -9.56
N GLY A 165 -4.15 -1.81 -9.30
CA GLY A 165 -5.20 -1.09 -8.61
C GLY A 165 -4.80 0.32 -8.20
N CYS A 166 -5.77 1.04 -7.71
CA CYS A 166 -5.60 2.40 -7.21
C CYS A 166 -6.42 2.61 -5.94
N VAL A 167 -5.80 3.21 -4.93
CA VAL A 167 -6.50 3.70 -3.74
C VAL A 167 -6.43 5.22 -3.72
N ALA A 168 -7.59 5.87 -3.56
CA ALA A 168 -7.72 7.30 -3.34
C ALA A 168 -8.19 7.56 -1.90
N MET A 169 -7.58 8.54 -1.23
CA MET A 169 -7.84 8.89 0.16
C MET A 169 -8.08 10.39 0.30
N LEU A 170 -9.16 10.78 0.97
CA LEU A 170 -9.41 12.16 1.38
C LEU A 170 -8.69 12.44 2.69
N ILE A 171 -7.84 13.46 2.72
CA ILE A 171 -7.03 13.82 3.88
C ILE A 171 -7.43 15.19 4.41
N GLY A 172 -7.64 15.29 5.70
CA GLY A 172 -7.98 16.53 6.37
C GLY A 172 -8.08 16.39 7.88
N PRO A 173 -8.51 17.44 8.58
CA PRO A 173 -8.72 17.39 10.03
C PRO A 173 -9.99 16.62 10.40
N ASN A 174 -10.11 16.27 11.69
CA ASN A 174 -11.24 15.50 12.26
C ASN A 174 -11.48 14.16 11.54
N ALA A 175 -10.42 13.54 11.06
CA ALA A 175 -10.48 12.28 10.34
C ALA A 175 -10.77 11.11 11.28
N PRO A 176 -11.61 10.12 10.89
CA PRO A 176 -11.83 8.92 11.69
C PRO A 176 -10.58 8.02 11.78
N LEU A 177 -9.65 8.18 10.85
CA LEU A 177 -8.36 7.48 10.81
C LEU A 177 -7.23 8.52 10.86
N SER A 178 -6.83 8.98 12.05
CA SER A 178 -5.81 10.01 12.19
C SER A 178 -4.40 9.42 12.30
N LEU A 179 -3.41 10.11 11.72
CA LEU A 179 -2.01 9.72 11.94
C LEU A 179 -1.65 9.92 13.41
N ALA A 180 -1.11 8.86 14.04
CA ALA A 180 -0.72 8.92 15.43
C ALA A 180 0.56 9.76 15.58
N PRO A 181 0.52 10.89 16.30
CA PRO A 181 1.69 11.71 16.50
C PRO A 181 2.80 10.90 17.15
N ASN A 182 4.01 10.99 16.60
CA ASN A 182 5.21 10.37 17.18
C ASN A 182 5.33 8.84 17.10
N VAL A 183 4.33 8.13 16.64
CA VAL A 183 4.41 6.71 16.33
C VAL A 183 4.90 6.59 14.88
N ARG A 184 6.21 6.84 14.69
CA ARG A 184 6.84 6.78 13.37
C ARG A 184 8.33 6.47 13.49
N GLY A 185 8.77 5.35 12.94
CA GLY A 185 10.17 4.99 12.74
C GLY A 185 10.44 4.84 11.24
N THR A 186 11.37 5.62 10.69
CA THR A 186 11.71 5.63 9.26
C THR A 186 13.12 5.07 9.06
N TYR A 187 13.31 4.29 8.00
CA TYR A 187 14.61 3.75 7.60
C TYR A 187 14.77 3.85 6.09
N MET A 188 15.84 4.48 5.63
CA MET A 188 16.17 4.65 4.22
C MET A 188 17.64 4.34 3.99
N THR A 189 17.97 3.54 2.98
CA THR A 189 19.33 3.21 2.56
C THR A 189 19.39 3.05 1.04
N HIS A 190 20.58 3.10 0.47
CA HIS A 190 20.79 2.86 -0.94
C HIS A 190 20.93 1.36 -1.25
N ALA A 191 20.09 0.84 -2.17
CA ALA A 191 20.15 -0.52 -2.69
C ALA A 191 19.61 -0.60 -4.13
N TYR A 192 20.07 -1.60 -4.88
CA TYR A 192 19.55 -1.95 -6.21
C TYR A 192 18.88 -3.33 -6.16
N ASP A 193 17.82 -3.46 -5.36
CA ASP A 193 17.04 -4.69 -5.19
C ASP A 193 15.90 -4.82 -6.21
N PHE A 194 15.31 -3.68 -6.62
CA PHE A 194 14.24 -3.56 -7.60
C PHE A 194 14.30 -2.16 -8.23
N TYR A 195 14.32 -2.05 -9.54
CA TYR A 195 14.38 -0.76 -10.25
C TYR A 195 13.91 -0.88 -11.71
N LYS A 196 13.51 0.23 -12.34
CA LYS A 196 12.97 0.33 -13.70
C LYS A 196 13.77 1.36 -14.53
N PRO A 197 15.00 1.05 -14.98
CA PRO A 197 15.85 2.03 -15.66
C PRO A 197 15.52 2.18 -17.16
N ASP A 198 14.85 1.18 -17.74
CA ASP A 198 14.50 1.17 -19.16
C ASP A 198 13.06 1.66 -19.36
N PHE A 199 12.95 2.90 -19.86
CA PHE A 199 11.65 3.53 -20.13
C PHE A 199 10.95 2.99 -21.39
N SER A 200 11.57 2.07 -22.14
CA SER A 200 10.93 1.43 -23.29
C SER A 200 10.11 0.20 -22.93
N VAL A 201 10.25 -0.30 -21.69
CA VAL A 201 9.54 -1.47 -21.19
C VAL A 201 8.90 -1.17 -19.83
N GLU A 202 7.79 -1.87 -19.55
CA GLU A 202 7.06 -1.73 -18.27
C GLU A 202 7.63 -2.61 -17.14
N TYR A 203 8.48 -3.57 -17.49
CA TYR A 203 9.00 -4.57 -16.57
C TYR A 203 10.14 -4.05 -15.71
N PRO A 204 10.14 -4.38 -14.38
CA PRO A 204 11.28 -4.10 -13.51
C PRO A 204 12.43 -5.07 -13.73
N ILE A 205 13.62 -4.66 -13.28
CA ILE A 205 14.74 -5.55 -12.97
C ILE A 205 14.63 -5.89 -11.48
N VAL A 206 14.56 -7.18 -11.14
CA VAL A 206 14.32 -7.65 -9.76
C VAL A 206 15.40 -8.63 -9.35
N ASN A 207 16.04 -8.38 -8.18
CA ASN A 207 16.78 -9.40 -7.45
C ASN A 207 15.92 -9.89 -6.27
N GLY A 208 15.15 -10.96 -6.49
CA GLY A 208 14.13 -11.41 -5.55
C GLY A 208 14.66 -11.78 -4.16
N HIS A 209 15.85 -12.40 -4.07
CA HIS A 209 16.45 -12.75 -2.79
C HIS A 209 16.92 -11.49 -2.03
N GLU A 210 17.55 -10.58 -2.72
CA GLU A 210 18.00 -9.31 -2.14
C GLU A 210 16.83 -8.44 -1.74
N SER A 211 15.75 -8.41 -2.54
CA SER A 211 14.54 -7.65 -2.22
C SER A 211 13.89 -8.11 -0.90
N ILE A 212 13.84 -9.42 -0.64
CA ILE A 212 13.34 -9.96 0.64
C ILE A 212 14.25 -9.56 1.79
N ARG A 213 15.58 -9.64 1.63
CA ARG A 213 16.54 -9.20 2.65
C ARG A 213 16.41 -7.71 2.94
N CYS A 214 16.31 -6.90 1.91
CA CYS A 214 16.08 -5.45 2.01
C CYS A 214 14.79 -5.13 2.76
N TYR A 215 13.70 -5.83 2.45
CA TYR A 215 12.41 -5.65 3.12
C TYR A 215 12.49 -5.96 4.62
N ILE A 216 13.07 -7.10 5.01
CA ILE A 216 13.21 -7.49 6.43
C ILE A 216 14.19 -6.57 7.17
N SER A 217 15.32 -6.22 6.56
CA SER A 217 16.27 -5.26 7.13
C SER A 217 15.67 -3.86 7.33
N ALA A 218 14.82 -3.44 6.39
CA ALA A 218 14.09 -2.17 6.50
C ALA A 218 13.08 -2.19 7.66
N LEU A 219 12.40 -3.31 7.87
CA LEU A 219 11.50 -3.49 9.02
C LEU A 219 12.27 -3.37 10.34
N ASP A 220 13.44 -4.03 10.45
CA ASP A 220 14.31 -3.96 11.62
C ASP A 220 14.78 -2.51 11.90
N GLY A 221 15.19 -1.79 10.84
CA GLY A 221 15.59 -0.40 10.94
C GLY A 221 14.46 0.53 11.38
N CYS A 222 13.25 0.35 10.82
CA CYS A 222 12.07 1.11 11.23
C CYS A 222 11.67 0.80 12.67
N TYR A 223 11.72 -0.47 13.08
CA TYR A 223 11.47 -0.90 14.44
C TYR A 223 12.40 -0.19 15.42
N LYS A 224 13.71 -0.28 15.17
CA LYS A 224 14.73 0.35 16.02
C LYS A 224 14.50 1.86 16.14
N ASN A 225 14.31 2.55 15.03
CA ASN A 225 14.09 4.00 15.00
C ASN A 225 12.76 4.42 15.67
N LEU A 226 11.75 3.58 15.64
CA LEU A 226 10.51 3.80 16.38
C LEU A 226 10.74 3.67 17.90
N GLN A 227 11.41 2.62 18.35
CA GLN A 227 11.75 2.41 19.76
C GLN A 227 12.58 3.58 20.32
N GLU A 228 13.63 3.99 19.64
CA GLU A 228 14.46 5.11 20.04
C GLU A 228 13.64 6.41 20.17
N ARG A 229 12.72 6.65 19.25
CA ARG A 229 11.85 7.84 19.28
C ARG A 229 10.85 7.80 20.44
N LEU A 230 10.27 6.64 20.74
CA LEU A 230 9.37 6.47 21.88
C LEU A 230 10.12 6.66 23.19
N GLN A 231 11.32 6.10 23.34
CA GLN A 231 12.18 6.24 24.52
C GLN A 231 12.56 7.70 24.76
N GLN A 232 13.03 8.42 23.74
CA GLN A 232 13.40 9.84 23.86
C GLN A 232 12.24 10.72 24.34
N LYS A 233 11.01 10.36 24.01
CA LYS A 233 9.83 11.09 24.49
C LYS A 233 9.49 10.75 25.93
N HIS A 234 9.56 9.48 26.29
CA HIS A 234 9.38 9.05 27.67
C HIS A 234 10.35 9.79 28.59
N ASP A 235 11.63 9.88 28.22
CA ASP A 235 12.65 10.57 29.01
C ASP A 235 12.37 12.08 29.15
N LYS A 236 11.94 12.74 28.06
CA LYS A 236 11.54 14.16 28.07
C LYS A 236 10.28 14.41 28.90
N SER A 237 9.30 13.52 28.91
CA SER A 237 8.09 13.68 29.71
C SER A 237 8.35 13.50 31.20
N ASN A 238 9.26 12.60 31.59
CA ASN A 238 9.66 12.39 32.97
C ASN A 238 10.48 13.56 33.54
N THR A 239 11.15 14.34 32.68
CA THR A 239 11.88 15.55 33.08
C THR A 239 11.03 16.81 33.06
N SER A 240 9.81 16.77 32.48
CA SER A 240 8.89 17.92 32.40
C SER A 240 8.02 17.98 33.65
N THR A 241 8.00 19.13 34.32
CA THR A 241 7.18 19.42 35.50
C THR A 241 5.68 19.47 35.22
N ASN A 242 5.25 19.39 33.97
CA ASN A 242 3.84 19.51 33.57
C ASN A 242 3.04 18.21 33.53
N GLY A 243 3.62 17.07 33.96
CA GLY A 243 2.87 15.84 34.27
C GLY A 243 2.07 15.19 33.12
N VAL A 244 2.33 15.56 31.86
CA VAL A 244 1.71 14.92 30.70
C VAL A 244 2.38 13.54 30.50
N LYS A 245 1.68 12.47 30.89
CA LYS A 245 2.14 11.11 30.60
C LYS A 245 2.26 10.93 29.08
N PRO A 246 3.27 10.17 28.61
CA PRO A 246 3.32 9.81 27.18
C PRO A 246 2.05 9.04 26.81
N ASP A 247 1.52 9.31 25.64
CA ASP A 247 0.33 8.61 25.12
C ASP A 247 0.56 7.09 24.91
N TYR A 248 1.83 6.68 24.91
CA TYR A 248 2.25 5.29 24.69
C TYR A 248 3.35 4.90 25.68
N GLU A 249 3.19 3.77 26.36
CA GLU A 249 4.20 3.21 27.25
C GLU A 249 5.36 2.60 26.44
N THR A 250 6.57 2.69 26.97
CA THR A 250 7.74 2.00 26.42
C THR A 250 7.58 0.51 26.72
N GLY A 251 7.40 -0.30 25.69
CA GLY A 251 7.21 -1.73 25.80
C GLY A 251 7.56 -2.43 24.48
N ARG A 252 7.05 -3.62 24.29
CA ARG A 252 7.18 -4.35 23.03
C ARG A 252 6.40 -3.63 21.93
N VAL A 253 7.02 -3.44 20.75
CA VAL A 253 6.36 -2.77 19.62
C VAL A 253 5.13 -3.56 19.14
N MET A 254 5.16 -4.90 19.23
CA MET A 254 4.00 -5.71 18.91
C MET A 254 2.78 -5.42 19.80
N ASP A 255 3.00 -5.01 21.05
CA ASP A 255 1.93 -4.73 22.00
C ASP A 255 1.43 -3.28 21.88
N LEU A 256 2.20 -2.41 21.23
CA LEU A 256 1.80 -1.05 20.92
C LEU A 256 0.59 -1.00 19.96
N PHE A 257 0.53 -1.94 19.02
CA PHE A 257 -0.48 -1.95 17.97
C PHE A 257 -1.56 -2.99 18.25
N ASP A 258 -2.81 -2.58 18.20
CA ASP A 258 -3.95 -3.51 18.27
C ASP A 258 -4.08 -4.34 17.00
N TYR A 259 -3.82 -3.72 15.83
CA TYR A 259 -3.81 -4.34 14.51
C TYR A 259 -2.59 -3.90 13.72
N MET A 260 -2.23 -4.64 12.69
CA MET A 260 -1.15 -4.24 11.78
C MET A 260 -1.49 -4.53 10.31
N ALA A 261 -1.08 -3.60 9.45
CA ALA A 261 -1.09 -3.73 8.00
C ALA A 261 0.31 -3.50 7.45
N PHE A 262 0.71 -4.31 6.49
CA PHE A 262 2.04 -4.27 5.87
C PHE A 262 1.90 -4.02 4.38
N HIS A 263 2.90 -3.39 3.77
CA HIS A 263 3.09 -3.51 2.33
C HIS A 263 3.18 -4.99 1.98
N THR A 264 2.33 -5.44 1.05
CA THR A 264 2.10 -6.86 0.78
C THR A 264 2.48 -7.23 -0.66
N PRO A 265 3.78 -7.46 -0.95
CA PRO A 265 4.18 -8.04 -2.24
C PRO A 265 3.64 -9.46 -2.41
N ASN A 266 3.51 -10.20 -1.31
CA ASN A 266 2.77 -11.44 -1.14
C ASN A 266 2.43 -11.66 0.34
N CYS A 267 1.39 -12.43 0.63
CA CYS A 267 0.88 -12.60 1.99
C CYS A 267 1.83 -13.40 2.90
N LYS A 268 2.65 -14.28 2.32
CA LYS A 268 3.63 -15.05 3.09
C LYS A 268 4.72 -14.17 3.70
N LEU A 269 5.14 -13.13 2.98
CA LEU A 269 6.13 -12.16 3.49
C LEU A 269 5.56 -11.39 4.70
N VAL A 270 4.26 -11.08 4.71
CA VAL A 270 3.61 -10.41 5.85
C VAL A 270 3.69 -11.25 7.12
N SER A 271 3.42 -12.56 7.03
CA SER A 271 3.52 -13.44 8.22
C SER A 271 4.96 -13.53 8.75
N LYS A 272 5.95 -13.56 7.86
CA LYS A 272 7.37 -13.52 8.24
C LYS A 272 7.75 -12.20 8.92
N SER A 273 7.23 -11.10 8.41
CA SER A 273 7.47 -9.75 8.94
C SER A 273 6.87 -9.58 10.33
N TYR A 274 5.67 -10.08 10.55
CA TYR A 274 5.07 -10.06 11.89
C TYR A 274 5.86 -10.90 12.90
N GLY A 275 6.29 -12.11 12.49
CA GLY A 275 7.21 -12.91 13.31
C GLY A 275 8.55 -12.20 13.59
N ARG A 276 9.07 -11.43 12.60
CA ARG A 276 10.30 -10.65 12.77
C ARG A 276 10.18 -9.57 13.83
N LEU A 277 9.01 -8.95 14.00
CA LEU A 277 8.78 -7.99 15.08
C LEU A 277 8.94 -8.63 16.46
N LEU A 278 8.43 -9.87 16.65
CA LEU A 278 8.67 -10.62 17.89
C LEU A 278 10.16 -10.82 18.14
N TYR A 279 10.94 -11.20 17.11
CA TYR A 279 12.38 -11.37 17.23
C TYR A 279 13.06 -10.06 17.67
N ASN A 280 12.68 -8.94 17.07
CA ASN A 280 13.21 -7.63 17.45
C ASN A 280 12.81 -7.24 18.88
N ASP A 281 11.58 -7.50 19.31
CA ASP A 281 11.13 -7.28 20.69
C ASP A 281 11.98 -8.10 21.68
N CYS A 282 12.32 -9.35 21.33
CA CYS A 282 13.17 -10.19 22.17
C CYS A 282 14.61 -9.66 22.23
N LEU A 283 15.19 -9.22 21.11
CA LEU A 283 16.56 -8.67 21.07
C LEU A 283 16.71 -7.38 21.87
N MET A 284 15.63 -6.59 21.98
CA MET A 284 15.64 -5.31 22.70
C MET A 284 15.24 -5.45 24.17
N SER A 285 14.66 -6.58 24.58
CA SER A 285 14.23 -6.82 25.95
C SER A 285 15.38 -7.26 26.85
N THR A 286 15.44 -6.69 28.04
CA THR A 286 16.29 -7.18 29.13
C THR A 286 15.59 -8.25 29.99
N ASP A 287 14.32 -8.51 29.73
CA ASP A 287 13.52 -9.52 30.45
C ASP A 287 13.58 -10.86 29.69
N GLU A 288 14.24 -11.85 30.30
CA GLU A 288 14.34 -13.22 29.76
C GLU A 288 12.97 -13.87 29.55
N ALA A 289 11.93 -13.45 30.29
CA ALA A 289 10.57 -13.93 30.08
C ALA A 289 10.02 -13.53 28.70
N ALA A 290 10.53 -12.46 28.10
CA ALA A 290 10.18 -12.05 26.74
C ALA A 290 10.73 -13.00 25.65
N TRP A 291 11.74 -13.82 25.98
CA TRP A 291 12.43 -14.72 25.05
C TRP A 291 11.78 -16.11 24.97
N GLN A 292 10.69 -16.35 25.69
CA GLN A 292 10.03 -17.66 25.76
C GLN A 292 9.74 -18.21 24.35
N GLY A 293 10.31 -19.40 24.09
CA GLY A 293 10.11 -20.13 22.84
C GLY A 293 11.13 -19.85 21.73
N ILE A 294 12.04 -18.87 21.88
CA ILE A 294 13.14 -18.65 20.94
C ILE A 294 14.43 -19.23 21.55
N PRO A 295 15.04 -20.23 20.92
CA PRO A 295 16.34 -20.78 21.38
C PRO A 295 17.43 -19.67 21.45
N GLU A 296 18.26 -19.72 22.48
CA GLU A 296 19.34 -18.75 22.72
C GLU A 296 20.29 -18.63 21.51
N GLU A 297 20.58 -19.75 20.86
CA GLU A 297 21.41 -19.79 19.65
C GLU A 297 20.86 -18.93 18.51
N LEU A 298 19.53 -18.78 18.42
CA LEU A 298 18.89 -17.93 17.41
C LEU A 298 18.91 -16.45 17.81
N LEU A 299 18.92 -16.13 19.10
CA LEU A 299 19.08 -14.75 19.60
C LEU A 299 20.51 -14.23 19.41
N ASN A 300 21.49 -15.12 19.38
CA ASN A 300 22.92 -14.78 19.22
C ASN A 300 23.37 -14.70 17.74
N LEU A 301 22.46 -14.88 16.76
CA LEU A 301 22.79 -14.77 15.34
C LEU A 301 23.27 -13.35 14.97
N GLN A 302 24.27 -13.29 14.10
CA GLN A 302 24.63 -12.01 13.48
C GLN A 302 23.47 -11.49 12.63
N HIS A 303 23.26 -10.17 12.58
CA HIS A 303 22.10 -9.56 11.90
C HIS A 303 21.93 -10.09 10.47
N GLN A 304 23.00 -10.09 9.66
CA GLN A 304 22.94 -10.56 8.28
C GLN A 304 22.54 -12.03 8.15
N GLU A 305 22.98 -12.87 9.07
CA GLU A 305 22.62 -14.28 9.13
C GLU A 305 21.14 -14.46 9.52
N SER A 306 20.67 -13.69 10.49
CA SER A 306 19.29 -13.73 10.96
C SER A 306 18.26 -13.38 9.89
N LEU A 307 18.62 -12.56 8.88
CA LEU A 307 17.73 -12.17 7.79
C LEU A 307 17.32 -13.33 6.86
N THR A 308 18.15 -14.39 6.80
CA THR A 308 17.94 -15.54 5.89
C THR A 308 17.83 -16.87 6.61
N ASN A 309 17.94 -16.89 7.95
CA ASN A 309 17.89 -18.11 8.74
C ASN A 309 16.49 -18.71 8.76
N LYS A 310 16.34 -19.90 8.13
CA LYS A 310 15.05 -20.59 7.97
C LYS A 310 14.51 -21.18 9.27
N ILE A 311 15.38 -21.50 10.22
CA ILE A 311 14.96 -22.02 11.54
C ILE A 311 14.36 -20.87 12.33
N LEU A 312 15.04 -19.73 12.41
CA LEU A 312 14.52 -18.52 13.02
C LEU A 312 13.16 -18.11 12.42
N GLU A 313 13.09 -18.03 11.09
CA GLU A 313 11.85 -17.68 10.38
C GLU A 313 10.67 -18.57 10.80
N LYS A 314 10.88 -19.91 10.78
CA LYS A 314 9.83 -20.88 11.18
C LYS A 314 9.45 -20.74 12.65
N THR A 315 10.42 -20.58 13.53
CA THR A 315 10.21 -20.44 14.98
C THR A 315 9.34 -19.21 15.27
N VAL A 316 9.71 -18.03 14.80
CA VAL A 316 8.97 -16.80 15.11
C VAL A 316 7.58 -16.76 14.45
N VAL A 317 7.43 -17.31 13.25
CA VAL A 317 6.11 -17.45 12.59
C VAL A 317 5.21 -18.38 13.38
N SER A 318 5.75 -19.49 13.92
CA SER A 318 4.99 -20.41 14.75
C SER A 318 4.54 -19.77 16.06
N LEU A 319 5.44 -19.06 16.73
CA LEU A 319 5.18 -18.38 18.02
C LEU A 319 4.15 -17.24 17.89
N THR A 320 4.09 -16.58 16.73
CA THR A 320 3.17 -15.48 16.50
C THR A 320 1.86 -15.86 15.84
N LYS A 321 1.61 -17.16 15.59
CA LYS A 321 0.47 -17.63 14.79
C LYS A 321 -0.88 -17.13 15.27
N GLU A 322 -1.19 -17.25 16.55
CA GLU A 322 -2.49 -16.83 17.12
C GLU A 322 -2.67 -15.31 17.08
N ALA A 323 -1.62 -14.56 17.44
CA ALA A 323 -1.64 -13.10 17.37
C ALA A 323 -1.73 -12.62 15.91
N PHE A 324 -1.09 -13.30 14.97
CA PHE A 324 -1.19 -13.01 13.54
C PHE A 324 -2.64 -13.14 13.05
N GLN A 325 -3.34 -14.23 13.41
CA GLN A 325 -4.71 -14.48 12.98
C GLN A 325 -5.68 -13.37 13.41
N THR A 326 -5.48 -12.80 14.58
CA THR A 326 -6.38 -11.76 15.12
C THR A 326 -5.97 -10.34 14.73
N ARG A 327 -4.67 -10.05 14.66
CA ARG A 327 -4.15 -8.69 14.51
C ARG A 327 -3.73 -8.34 13.08
N VAL A 328 -3.41 -9.33 12.23
CA VAL A 328 -2.80 -9.11 10.91
C VAL A 328 -3.58 -9.77 9.78
N GLU A 329 -4.03 -11.00 9.94
CA GLU A 329 -4.72 -11.76 8.88
C GLU A 329 -5.89 -10.99 8.24
N PRO A 330 -6.74 -10.24 8.99
CA PRO A 330 -7.77 -9.40 8.37
C PRO A 330 -7.23 -8.39 7.34
N SER A 331 -5.98 -7.95 7.47
CA SER A 331 -5.34 -6.99 6.56
C SER A 331 -4.89 -7.61 5.23
N ILE A 332 -4.76 -8.93 5.15
CA ILE A 332 -4.25 -9.60 3.93
C ILE A 332 -5.32 -10.34 3.13
N LEU A 333 -6.57 -10.36 3.57
CA LEU A 333 -7.67 -11.05 2.86
C LEU A 333 -7.97 -10.46 1.48
N ALA A 334 -7.92 -9.13 1.33
CA ALA A 334 -8.04 -8.50 0.02
C ALA A 334 -6.74 -8.57 -0.80
N PRO A 335 -5.56 -8.28 -0.24
CA PRO A 335 -4.28 -8.47 -0.93
C PRO A 335 -4.06 -9.87 -1.50
N SER A 336 -4.52 -10.95 -0.82
CA SER A 336 -4.43 -12.32 -1.34
C SER A 336 -5.18 -12.49 -2.67
N LYS A 337 -6.18 -11.65 -2.93
CA LYS A 337 -7.02 -11.65 -4.12
C LYS A 337 -6.59 -10.64 -5.19
N CYS A 338 -5.81 -9.63 -4.81
CA CYS A 338 -5.42 -8.53 -5.71
C CYS A 338 -4.02 -8.72 -6.32
N GLY A 339 -3.13 -9.44 -5.65
CA GLY A 339 -1.71 -9.42 -5.92
C GLY A 339 -1.04 -8.12 -5.45
N ASN A 340 0.19 -7.87 -5.90
CA ASN A 340 0.91 -6.65 -5.56
C ASN A 340 0.38 -5.46 -6.38
N MET A 341 -0.06 -4.40 -5.72
CA MET A 341 -0.48 -3.14 -6.35
C MET A 341 0.53 -2.02 -6.05
N TYR A 342 1.79 -2.38 -5.78
CA TYR A 342 2.89 -1.47 -5.43
C TYR A 342 2.48 -0.40 -4.40
N THR A 343 2.41 0.88 -4.78
CA THR A 343 2.07 1.99 -3.87
C THR A 343 0.69 1.86 -3.23
N ALA A 344 -0.25 1.20 -3.90
CA ALA A 344 -1.62 0.99 -3.41
C ALA A 344 -1.72 -0.21 -2.45
N SER A 345 -0.75 -1.14 -2.42
CA SER A 345 -0.83 -2.39 -1.65
C SER A 345 -1.06 -2.17 -0.15
N LEU A 346 -0.32 -1.25 0.48
CA LEU A 346 -0.48 -0.97 1.91
C LEU A 346 -1.87 -0.43 2.25
N TYR A 347 -2.42 0.42 1.39
CA TYR A 347 -3.75 1.04 1.60
C TYR A 347 -4.88 0.07 1.26
N CYS A 348 -4.65 -0.88 0.35
CA CYS A 348 -5.52 -2.04 0.18
C CYS A 348 -5.50 -2.95 1.43
N SER A 349 -4.32 -3.16 2.04
CA SER A 349 -4.22 -3.88 3.31
C SER A 349 -4.97 -3.17 4.44
N LEU A 350 -4.91 -1.83 4.51
CA LEU A 350 -5.71 -1.06 5.45
C LEU A 350 -7.22 -1.24 5.19
N LEU A 351 -7.67 -1.08 3.95
CA LEU A 351 -9.09 -1.30 3.58
C LEU A 351 -9.54 -2.73 3.87
N SER A 352 -8.67 -3.74 3.62
CA SER A 352 -8.94 -5.13 3.97
C SER A 352 -9.15 -5.28 5.47
N LEU A 353 -8.25 -4.72 6.29
CA LEU A 353 -8.38 -4.73 7.75
C LEU A 353 -9.72 -4.13 8.19
N LEU A 354 -10.01 -2.89 7.76
CA LEU A 354 -11.24 -2.19 8.13
C LEU A 354 -12.51 -2.95 7.72
N SER A 355 -12.48 -3.66 6.60
CA SER A 355 -13.61 -4.44 6.07
C SER A 355 -13.82 -5.78 6.80
N ASN A 356 -12.84 -6.24 7.58
CA ASN A 356 -12.86 -7.57 8.22
C ASN A 356 -12.74 -7.51 9.77
N ILE A 357 -12.87 -6.33 10.37
CA ILE A 357 -12.99 -6.13 11.82
C ILE A 357 -14.33 -5.46 12.14
N ASP A 358 -14.81 -5.60 13.38
CA ASP A 358 -16.01 -4.88 13.80
C ASP A 358 -15.70 -3.38 13.96
N ALA A 359 -16.44 -2.54 13.24
CA ALA A 359 -16.25 -1.10 13.27
C ALA A 359 -16.46 -0.50 14.69
N LYS A 360 -17.32 -1.12 15.52
CA LYS A 360 -17.56 -0.68 16.89
C LYS A 360 -16.35 -0.95 17.78
N ASP A 361 -15.67 -2.10 17.57
CA ASP A 361 -14.49 -2.50 18.35
C ASP A 361 -13.23 -1.78 17.88
N ALA A 362 -13.25 -1.23 16.66
CA ALA A 362 -12.12 -0.52 16.07
C ALA A 362 -11.83 0.83 16.75
N ARG A 363 -12.85 1.51 17.30
CA ARG A 363 -12.70 2.85 17.88
C ARG A 363 -11.71 2.85 19.06
N GLY A 364 -10.78 3.78 19.04
CA GLY A 364 -9.72 3.89 20.05
C GLY A 364 -8.54 2.95 19.80
N LYS A 365 -8.60 2.08 18.79
CA LYS A 365 -7.51 1.16 18.43
C LYS A 365 -6.40 1.86 17.68
N LEU A 366 -5.17 1.36 17.80
CA LEU A 366 -4.00 1.81 17.08
C LEU A 366 -3.60 0.76 16.04
N ILE A 367 -3.56 1.16 14.77
CA ILE A 367 -3.18 0.31 13.65
C ILE A 367 -1.73 0.63 13.28
N GLY A 368 -0.84 -0.36 13.35
CA GLY A 368 0.53 -0.27 12.85
C GLY A 368 0.55 -0.45 11.34
N MET A 369 1.20 0.49 10.64
CA MET A 369 1.33 0.50 9.19
C MET A 369 2.80 0.38 8.82
N PHE A 370 3.20 -0.70 8.15
CA PHE A 370 4.56 -0.83 7.62
C PHE A 370 4.57 -0.61 6.12
N SER A 371 5.10 0.52 5.70
CA SER A 371 5.33 0.89 4.30
C SER A 371 6.76 0.58 3.90
N TYR A 372 6.94 -0.01 2.73
CA TYR A 372 8.24 -0.31 2.14
C TYR A 372 8.21 -0.02 0.63
N GLY A 373 9.30 0.51 0.13
CA GLY A 373 9.62 0.62 -1.29
C GLY A 373 11.09 0.31 -1.50
N SER A 374 11.37 -0.46 -2.54
CA SER A 374 12.73 -0.78 -2.96
C SER A 374 13.57 0.46 -3.23
N GLY A 375 14.92 0.35 -3.05
CA GLY A 375 15.84 1.44 -3.30
C GLY A 375 16.64 2.00 -2.13
N ILE A 376 16.31 2.06 -0.87
CA ILE A 376 15.17 1.62 -0.05
C ILE A 376 14.54 2.84 0.63
N ALA A 377 13.22 2.84 0.74
CA ALA A 377 12.52 3.74 1.64
C ALA A 377 11.46 2.97 2.44
N SER A 378 11.38 3.19 3.75
CA SER A 378 10.45 2.47 4.60
C SER A 378 10.07 3.28 5.84
N THR A 379 8.87 3.03 6.35
CA THR A 379 8.38 3.62 7.60
C THR A 379 7.40 2.69 8.28
N LEU A 380 7.60 2.46 9.58
CA LEU A 380 6.60 1.91 10.49
C LEU A 380 5.92 3.07 11.21
N PHE A 381 4.61 3.24 11.05
CA PHE A 381 3.86 4.36 11.63
C PHE A 381 2.49 3.91 12.15
N GLY A 382 1.88 4.73 12.99
CA GLY A 382 0.58 4.45 13.59
C GLY A 382 -0.56 5.25 12.96
N ILE A 383 -1.71 4.60 12.78
CA ILE A 383 -3.00 5.22 12.51
C ILE A 383 -3.92 4.95 13.70
N LYS A 384 -4.42 6.01 14.33
CA LYS A 384 -5.39 5.92 15.42
C LYS A 384 -6.81 5.98 14.86
N VAL A 385 -7.65 5.03 15.24
CA VAL A 385 -9.09 5.08 14.94
C VAL A 385 -9.76 6.02 15.94
N THR A 386 -10.00 7.25 15.52
CA THR A 386 -10.56 8.34 16.35
C THR A 386 -12.06 8.49 16.16
N GLY A 387 -12.62 7.99 15.05
CA GLY A 387 -14.03 8.12 14.69
C GLY A 387 -14.66 6.81 14.22
N ASP A 388 -15.88 6.91 13.73
CA ASP A 388 -16.60 5.79 13.13
C ASP A 388 -16.10 5.53 11.70
N ILE A 389 -15.72 4.30 11.44
CA ILE A 389 -15.21 3.83 10.12
C ILE A 389 -16.30 3.16 9.27
N SER A 390 -17.52 3.03 9.79
CA SER A 390 -18.61 2.28 9.12
C SER A 390 -18.94 2.84 7.74
N GLU A 391 -18.88 4.16 7.57
CA GLU A 391 -19.14 4.80 6.28
C GLU A 391 -18.09 4.38 5.24
N ILE A 392 -16.80 4.35 5.61
CA ILE A 392 -15.72 3.89 4.73
C ILE A 392 -15.96 2.45 4.30
N VAL A 393 -16.23 1.56 5.27
CA VAL A 393 -16.44 0.14 5.01
C VAL A 393 -17.63 -0.10 4.08
N GLN A 394 -18.77 0.55 4.35
CA GLN A 394 -20.00 0.39 3.55
C GLN A 394 -19.84 0.93 2.14
N LYS A 395 -19.25 2.11 1.98
CA LYS A 395 -19.10 2.75 0.67
C LYS A 395 -18.09 2.05 -0.22
N VAL A 396 -16.97 1.60 0.37
CA VAL A 396 -15.95 0.85 -0.39
C VAL A 396 -16.46 -0.53 -0.80
N ASP A 397 -17.22 -1.22 0.06
CA ASP A 397 -17.78 -2.57 -0.21
C ASP A 397 -16.73 -3.54 -0.80
N LEU A 398 -15.51 -3.50 -0.24
CA LEU A 398 -14.30 -4.09 -0.82
C LEU A 398 -14.47 -5.56 -1.19
N MET A 399 -14.90 -6.37 -0.23
CA MET A 399 -14.94 -7.83 -0.44
C MET A 399 -15.97 -8.24 -1.51
N ASN A 400 -17.10 -7.54 -1.58
CA ASN A 400 -18.10 -7.78 -2.63
C ASN A 400 -17.60 -7.29 -4.01
N ARG A 401 -16.86 -6.16 -4.07
CA ARG A 401 -16.22 -5.73 -5.34
C ARG A 401 -15.25 -6.78 -5.85
N LEU A 402 -14.40 -7.33 -4.97
CA LEU A 402 -13.46 -8.38 -5.35
C LEU A 402 -14.16 -9.67 -5.78
N ALA A 403 -15.28 -10.02 -5.16
CA ALA A 403 -16.05 -11.23 -5.51
C ALA A 403 -16.76 -11.12 -6.87
N ARG A 404 -17.06 -9.90 -7.35
CA ARG A 404 -17.75 -9.66 -8.64
C ARG A 404 -16.81 -9.66 -9.85
N ARG A 405 -15.48 -9.70 -9.65
CA ARG A 405 -14.52 -9.72 -10.76
C ARG A 405 -14.69 -10.98 -11.61
N TYR A 406 -14.45 -10.83 -12.89
CA TYR A 406 -14.37 -11.95 -13.81
C TYR A 406 -13.07 -12.74 -13.56
N ILE A 407 -13.19 -14.05 -13.38
CA ILE A 407 -12.05 -14.95 -13.29
C ILE A 407 -11.67 -15.34 -14.72
N ALA A 408 -10.53 -14.81 -15.17
CA ALA A 408 -10.03 -15.03 -16.53
C ALA A 408 -9.26 -16.34 -16.63
N THR A 409 -9.17 -16.87 -17.85
CA THR A 409 -8.26 -17.96 -18.15
C THR A 409 -6.79 -17.46 -18.20
N PRO A 410 -5.82 -18.36 -17.99
CA PRO A 410 -4.41 -18.00 -18.18
C PRO A 410 -4.09 -17.48 -19.59
N GLU A 411 -4.77 -17.97 -20.63
CA GLU A 411 -4.61 -17.51 -22.02
C GLU A 411 -5.08 -16.07 -22.20
N GLU A 412 -6.22 -15.69 -21.59
CA GLU A 412 -6.70 -14.29 -21.58
C GLU A 412 -5.71 -13.37 -20.86
N TYR A 413 -5.07 -13.84 -19.80
CA TYR A 413 -4.01 -13.09 -19.12
C TYR A 413 -2.75 -12.92 -19.99
N GLU A 414 -2.31 -13.96 -20.69
CA GLU A 414 -1.17 -13.87 -21.62
C GLU A 414 -1.49 -12.91 -22.78
N GLU A 415 -2.71 -12.93 -23.30
CA GLU A 415 -3.16 -11.98 -24.31
C GLU A 415 -3.12 -10.55 -23.77
N ALA A 416 -3.62 -10.31 -22.56
CA ALA A 416 -3.57 -9.00 -21.92
C ALA A 416 -2.12 -8.50 -21.77
N CYS A 417 -1.19 -9.35 -21.32
CA CYS A 417 0.24 -9.03 -21.25
C CYS A 417 0.82 -8.67 -22.62
N SER A 418 0.43 -9.41 -23.68
CA SER A 418 0.85 -9.12 -25.05
C SER A 418 0.32 -7.78 -25.55
N LEU A 419 -0.95 -7.47 -25.31
CA LEU A 419 -1.56 -6.17 -25.67
C LEU A 419 -0.84 -5.02 -24.96
N ARG A 420 -0.57 -5.15 -23.65
CA ARG A 420 0.18 -4.14 -22.90
C ARG A 420 1.57 -3.91 -23.46
N SER A 421 2.31 -4.98 -23.76
CA SER A 421 3.65 -4.88 -24.36
C SER A 421 3.64 -4.20 -25.72
N LYS A 422 2.56 -4.37 -26.51
CA LYS A 422 2.37 -3.68 -27.79
C LYS A 422 2.01 -2.20 -27.62
N ALA A 423 1.26 -1.85 -26.56
CA ALA A 423 0.81 -0.49 -26.30
C ALA A 423 1.88 0.39 -25.61
N TYR A 424 2.76 -0.23 -24.81
CA TYR A 424 3.70 0.51 -23.98
C TYR A 424 4.70 1.32 -24.84
N GLY A 425 4.82 2.61 -24.54
CA GLY A 425 5.70 3.52 -25.28
C GLY A 425 5.31 3.80 -26.74
N ARG A 426 4.08 3.43 -27.15
CA ARG A 426 3.61 3.64 -28.54
C ARG A 426 2.90 4.98 -28.70
N LYS A 427 2.96 5.51 -29.92
CA LYS A 427 2.14 6.61 -30.44
C LYS A 427 1.28 6.09 -31.60
N ASN A 428 0.25 6.85 -31.97
CA ASN A 428 -0.73 6.45 -32.98
C ASN A 428 -1.30 5.05 -32.67
N TYR A 429 -1.73 4.85 -31.41
CA TYR A 429 -2.18 3.57 -30.94
C TYR A 429 -3.62 3.64 -30.43
N THR A 430 -4.45 2.76 -30.95
CA THR A 430 -5.81 2.53 -30.43
C THR A 430 -5.84 1.18 -29.72
N PRO A 431 -6.09 1.14 -28.42
CA PRO A 431 -6.21 -0.11 -27.68
C PRO A 431 -7.27 -1.03 -28.29
N THR A 432 -7.02 -2.32 -28.24
CA THR A 432 -7.90 -3.35 -28.80
C THR A 432 -8.53 -4.26 -27.74
N GLY A 433 -8.11 -4.14 -26.51
CA GLY A 433 -8.72 -4.85 -25.38
C GLY A 433 -10.21 -4.51 -25.23
N SER A 434 -11.00 -5.48 -24.77
CA SER A 434 -12.44 -5.30 -24.57
C SER A 434 -12.72 -4.41 -23.37
N VAL A 435 -13.72 -3.53 -23.49
CA VAL A 435 -14.28 -2.73 -22.39
C VAL A 435 -15.59 -3.30 -21.84
N GLU A 436 -16.06 -4.43 -22.36
CA GLU A 436 -17.39 -4.98 -22.03
C GLU A 436 -17.52 -5.36 -20.55
N ARG A 437 -16.44 -5.85 -19.95
CA ARG A 437 -16.39 -6.24 -18.52
C ARG A 437 -16.31 -5.06 -17.56
N MET A 438 -15.95 -3.88 -18.06
CA MET A 438 -15.86 -2.68 -17.22
C MET A 438 -17.27 -2.22 -16.82
N ALA A 439 -17.41 -1.72 -15.60
CA ALA A 439 -18.67 -1.15 -15.14
C ALA A 439 -19.02 0.14 -15.91
N PRO A 440 -20.32 0.47 -16.07
CA PRO A 440 -20.69 1.76 -16.64
C PRO A 440 -20.04 2.94 -15.91
N GLY A 441 -19.58 3.93 -16.67
CA GLY A 441 -18.89 5.10 -16.15
C GLY A 441 -17.40 4.94 -15.87
N THR A 442 -16.83 3.73 -16.04
CA THR A 442 -15.39 3.47 -15.87
C THR A 442 -14.57 4.20 -16.94
N TYR A 443 -13.55 4.93 -16.53
CA TYR A 443 -12.55 5.51 -17.43
C TYR A 443 -11.64 4.43 -18.01
N TYR A 444 -11.39 4.51 -19.30
CA TYR A 444 -10.44 3.64 -20.00
C TYR A 444 -9.63 4.44 -21.04
N LEU A 445 -8.46 3.95 -21.40
CA LEU A 445 -7.65 4.52 -22.46
C LEU A 445 -8.32 4.28 -23.82
N GLU A 446 -8.75 5.35 -24.49
CA GLU A 446 -9.39 5.31 -25.78
C GLU A 446 -8.37 5.30 -26.92
N SER A 447 -7.39 6.22 -26.86
CA SER A 447 -6.37 6.35 -27.89
C SER A 447 -5.11 7.07 -27.38
N ILE A 448 -4.02 6.89 -28.11
CA ILE A 448 -2.77 7.63 -28.00
C ILE A 448 -2.45 8.22 -29.37
N ASP A 449 -2.35 9.54 -29.49
CA ASP A 449 -2.12 10.21 -30.78
C ASP A 449 -0.63 10.19 -31.24
N GLU A 450 -0.32 10.91 -32.30
CA GLU A 450 1.02 11.04 -32.88
C GLU A 450 2.02 11.77 -31.97
N SER A 451 1.50 12.56 -31.02
CA SER A 451 2.27 13.33 -30.03
C SER A 451 2.32 12.65 -28.67
N TYR A 452 1.91 11.37 -28.57
CA TYR A 452 1.78 10.60 -27.33
C TYR A 452 0.71 11.11 -26.36
N CYS A 453 -0.18 12.05 -26.80
CA CYS A 453 -1.29 12.48 -25.97
C CYS A 453 -2.30 11.34 -25.79
N ARG A 454 -2.71 11.11 -24.55
CA ARG A 454 -3.65 10.05 -24.18
C ARG A 454 -5.03 10.62 -24.00
N THR A 455 -6.01 10.00 -24.64
CA THR A 455 -7.43 10.31 -24.47
C THR A 455 -8.10 9.22 -23.67
N TYR A 456 -8.88 9.62 -22.66
CA TYR A 456 -9.64 8.71 -21.82
C TYR A 456 -11.14 8.91 -22.07
N ALA A 457 -11.84 7.82 -22.36
CA ALA A 457 -13.28 7.79 -22.48
C ALA A 457 -13.92 7.12 -21.25
N ARG A 458 -15.21 7.26 -21.11
CA ARG A 458 -16.04 6.57 -20.11
C ARG A 458 -16.92 5.54 -20.79
N LYS A 459 -17.01 4.33 -20.20
CA LYS A 459 -17.93 3.29 -20.69
C LYS A 459 -19.39 3.70 -20.50
#